data_df6abd11da72533da2e407ea5c543733
#
_entry.id   df6abd11da72533da2e407ea5c543733
#
_cell.length_a   1.000
_cell.length_b   1.000
_cell.length_c   1.000
_cell.angle_alpha   90.00
_cell.angle_beta   90.00
_cell.angle_gamma   90.00
#
_symmetry.space_group_name_H-M   'P 1'
#
loop_
_entity.id
_entity.type
_entity.pdbx_description
1 polymer ?
#
loop_
_entity_poly.entity_id
_entity_poly.type
_entity_poly.pdbx_seq_one_letter_code
_entity_poly.pdbx_strand_id
1 'polypeptide(L)'
;MRYFIFYIVIIVSSSLNAHQPKIINYSPNIDEPHEVVYPEISKAYYGQLKGEPHYYVIRNEEDFLFYTSILSPKVNENYTWLSLEVLDENQNLIYKADGSKFNWTAWYEPYARDWYWKGPEIGIKTEKEFQSSFPINGGTYFIKVYNDNNTG
;
A
#
# COMPACT_ATOMS: atom_id res chain seq x y z
N MET A 1 44.35 30.62 29.04
CA MET A 1 42.90 30.49 28.99
C MET A 1 42.54 29.67 27.75
N ARG A 2 42.07 28.44 27.91
CA ARG A 2 41.66 27.55 26.82
C ARG A 2 40.17 27.72 26.66
N TYR A 3 39.69 28.27 25.53
CA TYR A 3 38.27 28.35 25.19
C TYR A 3 37.79 26.99 24.67
N PHE A 4 36.89 26.33 25.42
CA PHE A 4 36.15 25.17 24.95
C PHE A 4 34.99 25.67 24.11
N ILE A 5 35.03 25.43 22.80
CA ILE A 5 33.91 25.69 21.90
C ILE A 5 33.05 24.44 21.90
N PHE A 6 31.87 24.51 22.52
CA PHE A 6 30.85 23.48 22.42
C PHE A 6 30.09 23.64 21.10
N TYR A 7 30.24 22.70 20.18
CA TYR A 7 29.38 22.58 19.03
C TYR A 7 28.14 21.72 19.39
N ILE A 8 26.96 22.33 19.36
CA ILE A 8 25.71 21.59 19.40
C ILE A 8 25.37 21.23 17.95
N VAL A 9 25.56 19.98 17.57
CA VAL A 9 25.05 19.45 16.31
C VAL A 9 23.54 19.11 16.53
N ILE A 10 22.67 20.02 16.11
CA ILE A 10 21.23 19.73 16.04
C ILE A 10 21.03 18.84 14.83
N ILE A 11 20.94 17.53 15.04
CA ILE A 11 20.45 16.59 14.04
C ILE A 11 18.94 16.78 13.97
N VAL A 12 18.48 17.61 13.03
CA VAL A 12 17.08 17.65 12.64
C VAL A 12 16.84 16.35 11.87
N SER A 13 16.37 15.33 12.58
CA SER A 13 15.76 14.17 11.93
C SER A 13 14.48 14.66 11.27
N SER A 14 14.56 15.05 9.98
CA SER A 14 13.38 15.10 9.15
C SER A 14 12.76 13.70 9.23
N SER A 15 11.59 13.60 9.83
CA SER A 15 10.76 12.40 9.78
C SER A 15 10.38 12.22 8.31
N LEU A 16 11.24 11.52 7.58
CA LEU A 16 10.91 10.94 6.30
C LEU A 16 9.74 10.00 6.61
N ASN A 17 8.58 10.27 6.03
CA ASN A 17 7.40 9.40 6.11
C ASN A 17 7.71 8.09 5.39
N ALA A 18 8.57 7.28 5.98
CA ALA A 18 8.80 5.92 5.53
C ALA A 18 7.56 5.09 5.86
N HIS A 19 7.06 4.33 4.90
CA HIS A 19 5.99 3.37 5.14
C HIS A 19 6.37 2.43 6.29
N GLN A 20 5.45 2.21 7.22
CA GLN A 20 5.67 1.19 8.25
C GLN A 20 5.57 -0.19 7.60
N PRO A 21 6.65 -0.99 7.55
CA PRO A 21 6.61 -2.33 6.97
C PRO A 21 5.81 -3.28 7.85
N LYS A 22 4.91 -4.06 7.24
CA LYS A 22 4.10 -5.10 7.88
C LYS A 22 4.23 -6.39 7.08
N ILE A 23 4.76 -7.44 7.69
CA ILE A 23 4.91 -8.73 7.03
C ILE A 23 3.64 -9.54 7.27
N ILE A 24 3.02 -10.02 6.19
CA ILE A 24 1.85 -10.89 6.19
C ILE A 24 2.32 -12.29 5.81
N ASN A 25 2.51 -13.13 6.81
CA ASN A 25 3.03 -14.50 6.66
C ASN A 25 1.91 -15.57 6.60
N TYR A 26 0.67 -15.16 6.47
CA TYR A 26 -0.52 -16.00 6.28
C TYR A 26 -1.31 -15.49 5.07
N SER A 27 -2.40 -16.18 4.70
CA SER A 27 -3.28 -15.76 3.60
C SER A 27 -4.59 -15.22 4.18
N PRO A 28 -4.71 -13.89 4.38
CA PRO A 28 -5.92 -13.30 4.92
C PRO A 28 -7.04 -13.43 3.90
N ASN A 29 -8.13 -14.09 4.28
CA ASN A 29 -9.30 -14.33 3.45
C ASN A 29 -10.47 -13.42 3.85
N ILE A 30 -11.62 -13.55 3.19
CA ILE A 30 -12.78 -12.69 3.44
C ILE A 30 -13.40 -12.91 4.84
N ASP A 31 -13.29 -14.10 5.40
CA ASP A 31 -13.84 -14.44 6.72
C ASP A 31 -12.87 -14.00 7.83
N GLU A 32 -11.56 -14.02 7.55
CA GLU A 32 -10.50 -13.61 8.45
C GLU A 32 -9.54 -12.60 7.74
N PRO A 33 -10.02 -11.38 7.43
CA PRO A 33 -9.22 -10.37 6.75
C PRO A 33 -8.17 -9.76 7.69
N HIS A 34 -7.06 -9.27 7.12
CA HIS A 34 -6.08 -8.53 7.89
C HIS A 34 -6.59 -7.12 8.21
N GLU A 35 -6.62 -6.75 9.49
CA GLU A 35 -7.10 -5.44 9.91
C GLU A 35 -6.05 -4.34 9.68
N VAL A 36 -6.47 -3.28 8.99
CA VAL A 36 -5.68 -2.07 8.75
C VAL A 36 -6.03 -1.04 9.81
N VAL A 37 -5.34 -1.09 10.95
CA VAL A 37 -5.51 -0.11 12.02
C VAL A 37 -4.88 1.23 11.64
N TYR A 38 -5.50 2.35 11.99
CA TYR A 38 -5.05 3.70 11.66
C TYR A 38 -4.78 3.87 10.15
N PRO A 39 -5.82 3.90 9.29
CA PRO A 39 -5.68 3.88 7.83
C PRO A 39 -4.91 5.07 7.26
N GLU A 40 -4.84 6.21 7.95
CA GLU A 40 -4.09 7.40 7.52
C GLU A 40 -2.58 7.28 7.76
N ILE A 41 -2.12 6.32 8.57
CA ILE A 41 -0.69 6.07 8.73
C ILE A 41 -0.22 5.19 7.59
N SER A 42 0.69 5.72 6.79
CA SER A 42 1.24 5.00 5.63
C SER A 42 1.92 3.69 6.03
N LYS A 43 1.50 2.59 5.41
CA LYS A 43 2.01 1.24 5.66
C LYS A 43 2.30 0.52 4.35
N ALA A 44 3.32 -0.33 4.36
CA ALA A 44 3.61 -1.26 3.29
C ALA A 44 3.38 -2.69 3.79
N TYR A 45 2.39 -3.37 3.22
CA TYR A 45 2.08 -4.76 3.53
C TYR A 45 2.82 -5.68 2.56
N TYR A 46 3.68 -6.54 3.10
CA TYR A 46 4.45 -7.52 2.32
C TYR A 46 3.79 -8.88 2.49
N GLY A 47 3.19 -9.39 1.43
CA GLY A 47 2.51 -10.69 1.41
C GLY A 47 2.81 -11.46 0.13
N GLN A 48 2.48 -12.74 0.13
CA GLN A 48 2.62 -13.61 -1.03
C GLN A 48 1.26 -14.28 -1.34
N LEU A 49 0.71 -13.99 -2.52
CA LEU A 49 -0.47 -14.72 -3.02
C LEU A 49 -0.07 -16.16 -3.36
N LYS A 50 -0.90 -17.10 -2.96
CA LYS A 50 -0.74 -18.55 -3.20
C LYS A 50 -1.94 -19.12 -3.95
N GLY A 51 -2.40 -18.39 -4.98
CA GLY A 51 -3.57 -18.75 -5.78
C GLY A 51 -4.88 -18.11 -5.32
N GLU A 52 -4.99 -17.74 -4.04
CA GLU A 52 -6.20 -17.14 -3.47
C GLU A 52 -6.04 -15.63 -3.25
N PRO A 53 -7.13 -14.84 -3.35
CA PRO A 53 -7.10 -13.42 -3.01
C PRO A 53 -6.75 -13.17 -1.55
N HIS A 54 -6.03 -12.08 -1.28
CA HIS A 54 -5.84 -11.57 0.08
C HIS A 54 -6.82 -10.43 0.36
N TYR A 55 -7.38 -10.43 1.58
CA TYR A 55 -8.32 -9.43 2.03
C TYR A 55 -7.77 -8.65 3.22
N TYR A 56 -7.88 -7.32 3.13
CA TYR A 56 -7.60 -6.39 4.21
C TYR A 56 -8.88 -5.66 4.56
N VAL A 57 -9.06 -5.32 5.82
CA VAL A 57 -10.26 -4.58 6.26
C VAL A 57 -9.88 -3.31 6.99
N ILE A 58 -10.52 -2.21 6.60
CA ILE A 58 -10.51 -0.93 7.32
C ILE A 58 -11.85 -0.82 8.03
N ARG A 59 -11.82 -0.50 9.34
CA ARG A 59 -12.99 -0.10 10.13
C ARG A 59 -12.67 1.23 10.77
N ASN A 60 -13.28 2.30 10.29
CA ASN A 60 -13.08 3.64 10.80
C ASN A 60 -14.43 4.36 10.91
N GLU A 61 -14.75 4.91 12.09
CA GLU A 61 -16.03 5.59 12.31
C GLU A 61 -16.05 6.99 11.71
N GLU A 62 -14.88 7.62 11.59
CA GLU A 62 -14.71 8.97 11.05
C GLU A 62 -14.25 8.92 9.59
N ASP A 63 -14.52 10.00 8.85
CA ASP A 63 -13.98 10.19 7.50
C ASP A 63 -12.44 10.18 7.55
N PHE A 64 -11.82 9.62 6.54
CA PHE A 64 -10.36 9.51 6.48
C PHE A 64 -9.82 9.66 5.05
N LEU A 65 -8.50 9.91 4.95
CA LEU A 65 -7.82 9.98 3.67
C LEU A 65 -7.42 8.58 3.21
N PHE A 66 -7.93 8.16 2.06
CA PHE A 66 -7.71 6.85 1.47
C PHE A 66 -6.75 6.90 0.29
N TYR A 67 -5.83 5.96 0.25
CA TYR A 67 -4.97 5.65 -0.88
C TYR A 67 -4.51 4.19 -0.78
N THR A 68 -4.43 3.50 -1.88
CA THR A 68 -3.82 2.17 -1.95
C THR A 68 -3.18 1.93 -3.32
N SER A 69 -2.08 1.18 -3.34
CA SER A 69 -1.36 0.82 -4.56
C SER A 69 -0.71 -0.55 -4.43
N ILE A 70 -0.30 -1.12 -5.55
CA ILE A 70 0.47 -2.36 -5.60
C ILE A 70 1.89 -2.07 -6.06
N LEU A 71 2.85 -2.64 -5.34
CA LEU A 71 4.21 -2.86 -5.80
C LEU A 71 4.46 -4.36 -5.88
N SER A 72 5.16 -4.80 -6.92
CA SER A 72 5.57 -6.18 -7.07
C SER A 72 7.10 -6.26 -7.21
N PRO A 73 7.80 -7.18 -6.53
CA PRO A 73 9.24 -7.32 -6.70
C PRO A 73 9.61 -7.57 -8.17
N LYS A 74 10.60 -6.85 -8.68
CA LYS A 74 11.05 -7.01 -10.08
C LYS A 74 11.99 -8.22 -10.22
N VAL A 75 11.49 -9.41 -9.88
CA VAL A 75 12.25 -10.66 -9.99
C VAL A 75 11.92 -11.43 -11.27
N ASN A 76 10.68 -11.32 -11.75
CA ASN A 76 10.25 -11.81 -13.07
C ASN A 76 8.96 -11.06 -13.50
N GLU A 77 8.56 -11.23 -14.79
CA GLU A 77 7.39 -10.53 -15.35
C GLU A 77 6.05 -11.12 -14.92
N ASN A 78 6.01 -12.32 -14.37
CA ASN A 78 4.77 -13.02 -14.01
C ASN A 78 4.08 -12.41 -12.77
N TYR A 79 4.70 -11.47 -12.08
CA TYR A 79 4.14 -10.79 -10.92
C TYR A 79 3.47 -9.45 -11.23
N THR A 80 3.20 -9.13 -12.51
CA THR A 80 2.60 -7.86 -12.94
C THR A 80 1.10 -7.94 -13.28
N TRP A 81 0.39 -8.97 -12.83
CA TRP A 81 -1.05 -9.18 -13.09
C TRP A 81 -1.91 -8.99 -11.84
N LEU A 82 -1.41 -8.22 -10.88
CA LEU A 82 -2.08 -8.02 -9.61
C LEU A 82 -3.08 -6.86 -9.72
N SER A 83 -4.29 -7.09 -9.25
CA SER A 83 -5.40 -6.13 -9.22
C SER A 83 -5.84 -5.82 -7.80
N LEU A 84 -6.45 -4.65 -7.64
CA LEU A 84 -7.05 -4.17 -6.40
C LEU A 84 -8.55 -3.95 -6.60
N GLU A 85 -9.33 -4.37 -5.64
CA GLU A 85 -10.73 -3.98 -5.49
C GLU A 85 -10.96 -3.42 -4.09
N VAL A 86 -11.73 -2.35 -4.00
CA VAL A 86 -12.25 -1.84 -2.72
C VAL A 86 -13.75 -2.10 -2.70
N LEU A 87 -14.18 -2.79 -1.65
CA LEU A 87 -15.56 -3.20 -1.46
C LEU A 87 -16.14 -2.51 -0.22
N ASP A 88 -17.44 -2.26 -0.19
CA ASP A 88 -18.15 -1.79 0.99
C ASP A 88 -18.39 -2.93 2.02
N GLU A 89 -19.07 -2.62 3.11
CA GLU A 89 -19.44 -3.60 4.15
C GLU A 89 -20.30 -4.76 3.65
N ASN A 90 -21.07 -4.54 2.56
CA ASN A 90 -21.93 -5.54 1.93
C ASN A 90 -21.20 -6.27 0.78
N GLN A 91 -19.88 -6.07 0.65
CA GLN A 91 -19.04 -6.60 -0.42
C GLN A 91 -19.39 -6.10 -1.83
N ASN A 92 -20.07 -4.95 -1.95
CA ASN A 92 -20.29 -4.32 -3.25
C ASN A 92 -19.02 -3.59 -3.68
N LEU A 93 -18.70 -3.70 -4.97
CA LEU A 93 -17.54 -3.04 -5.55
C LEU A 93 -17.71 -1.51 -5.56
N ILE A 94 -16.75 -0.79 -4.95
CA ILE A 94 -16.68 0.68 -4.95
C ILE A 94 -15.62 1.16 -5.94
N TYR A 95 -14.40 0.62 -5.84
CA TYR A 95 -13.27 0.98 -6.70
C TYR A 95 -12.57 -0.27 -7.19
N LYS A 96 -12.05 -0.17 -8.43
CA LYS A 96 -11.22 -1.21 -9.04
C LYS A 96 -10.01 -0.60 -9.73
N ALA A 97 -8.85 -1.20 -9.51
CA ALA A 97 -7.62 -0.94 -10.24
C ALA A 97 -7.15 -2.25 -10.90
N ASP A 98 -7.37 -2.35 -12.21
CA ASP A 98 -7.15 -3.55 -13.01
C ASP A 98 -5.69 -3.65 -13.45
N GLY A 99 -4.94 -4.54 -12.84
CA GLY A 99 -3.52 -4.75 -13.11
C GLY A 99 -3.23 -5.41 -14.45
N SER A 100 -4.21 -6.13 -15.04
CA SER A 100 -4.06 -6.76 -16.35
C SER A 100 -4.02 -5.74 -17.50
N LYS A 101 -4.62 -4.56 -17.27
CA LYS A 101 -4.69 -3.44 -18.24
C LYS A 101 -3.77 -2.29 -17.89
N PHE A 102 -3.04 -2.40 -16.78
CA PHE A 102 -2.17 -1.35 -16.30
C PHE A 102 -0.79 -1.43 -16.96
N ASN A 103 -0.20 -0.27 -17.24
CA ASN A 103 1.17 -0.19 -17.75
C ASN A 103 2.16 -0.18 -16.56
N TRP A 104 2.59 -1.35 -16.14
CA TRP A 104 3.55 -1.51 -15.06
C TRP A 104 4.90 -0.92 -15.43
N THR A 105 5.46 -0.11 -14.54
CA THR A 105 6.75 0.55 -14.74
C THR A 105 7.76 0.13 -13.69
N ALA A 106 9.02 -0.03 -14.10
CA ALA A 106 10.08 -0.33 -13.16
C ALA A 106 10.39 0.90 -12.30
N TRP A 107 10.46 0.72 -11.00
CA TRP A 107 10.74 1.77 -10.03
C TRP A 107 11.71 1.26 -8.96
N TYR A 108 12.75 2.07 -8.68
CA TYR A 108 13.69 1.78 -7.61
C TYR A 108 13.17 2.35 -6.30
N GLU A 109 12.93 1.49 -5.31
CA GLU A 109 12.44 1.87 -3.98
C GLU A 109 13.66 2.20 -3.09
N PRO A 110 13.85 3.48 -2.70
CA PRO A 110 15.07 3.92 -2.01
C PRO A 110 15.26 3.32 -0.62
N TYR A 111 14.18 2.99 0.09
CA TYR A 111 14.22 2.45 1.45
C TYR A 111 14.52 0.96 1.47
N ALA A 112 13.84 0.19 0.62
CA ALA A 112 14.12 -1.24 0.44
C ALA A 112 15.43 -1.46 -0.34
N ARG A 113 15.90 -0.43 -1.06
CA ARG A 113 17.09 -0.47 -1.94
C ARG A 113 16.99 -1.57 -2.99
N ASP A 114 15.80 -1.72 -3.56
CA ASP A 114 15.51 -2.77 -4.53
C ASP A 114 14.58 -2.27 -5.63
N TRP A 115 14.48 -3.04 -6.71
CA TRP A 115 13.64 -2.72 -7.86
C TRP A 115 12.28 -3.39 -7.73
N TYR A 116 11.23 -2.61 -7.97
CA TYR A 116 9.85 -3.06 -8.01
C TYR A 116 9.19 -2.70 -9.34
N TRP A 117 8.17 -3.45 -9.69
CA TRP A 117 7.17 -3.03 -10.64
C TRP A 117 6.14 -2.17 -9.90
N LYS A 118 6.01 -0.90 -10.30
CA LYS A 118 4.94 -0.02 -9.84
C LYS A 118 3.67 -0.38 -10.60
N GLY A 119 2.69 -0.88 -9.89
CA GLY A 119 1.41 -1.37 -10.40
C GLY A 119 0.27 -0.37 -10.23
N PRO A 120 -0.97 -0.85 -10.36
CA PRO A 120 -2.15 -0.01 -10.28
C PRO A 120 -2.34 0.58 -8.88
N GLU A 121 -3.02 1.73 -8.86
CA GLU A 121 -3.32 2.48 -7.65
C GLU A 121 -4.75 2.99 -7.65
N ILE A 122 -5.32 3.15 -6.45
CA ILE A 122 -6.59 3.85 -6.21
C ILE A 122 -6.26 5.08 -5.39
N GLY A 123 -6.39 6.25 -6.03
CA GLY A 123 -6.03 7.55 -5.48
C GLY A 123 -6.29 8.67 -6.47
N ILE A 124 -6.11 9.91 -6.04
CA ILE A 124 -6.19 11.07 -6.93
C ILE A 124 -4.84 11.26 -7.61
N LYS A 125 -4.83 11.36 -8.94
CA LYS A 125 -3.63 11.75 -9.69
C LYS A 125 -3.29 13.20 -9.38
N THR A 126 -2.16 13.43 -8.74
CA THR A 126 -1.60 14.74 -8.49
C THR A 126 -0.20 14.84 -9.07
N GLU A 127 0.30 16.06 -9.31
CA GLU A 127 1.70 16.29 -9.72
C GLU A 127 2.71 15.93 -8.61
N LYS A 128 2.21 15.76 -7.37
CA LYS A 128 3.04 15.40 -6.20
C LYS A 128 2.76 13.96 -5.82
N GLU A 129 3.75 13.09 -5.93
CA GLU A 129 3.66 11.65 -5.65
C GLU A 129 3.05 11.27 -4.28
N PHE A 130 3.12 12.15 -3.29
CA PHE A 130 2.63 11.89 -1.93
C PHE A 130 1.24 12.50 -1.62
N GLN A 131 0.52 13.03 -2.62
CA GLN A 131 -0.81 13.63 -2.45
C GLN A 131 -1.89 12.89 -3.26
N SER A 132 -1.75 11.59 -3.37
CA SER A 132 -2.72 10.75 -4.10
C SER A 132 -3.94 10.37 -3.26
N SER A 133 -3.93 10.60 -1.95
CA SER A 133 -5.05 10.28 -1.07
C SER A 133 -6.24 11.22 -1.30
N PHE A 134 -7.44 10.70 -1.07
CA PHE A 134 -8.69 11.44 -1.18
C PHE A 134 -9.61 11.10 0.01
N PRO A 135 -10.52 12.01 0.40
CA PRO A 135 -11.42 11.76 1.50
C PRO A 135 -12.44 10.67 1.14
N ILE A 136 -12.66 9.74 2.07
CA ILE A 136 -13.69 8.71 2.02
C ILE A 136 -14.45 8.75 3.35
N ASN A 137 -15.75 8.48 3.31
CA ASN A 137 -16.57 8.49 4.53
C ASN A 137 -16.15 7.39 5.51
N GLY A 138 -16.41 7.62 6.79
CA GLY A 138 -16.28 6.58 7.81
C GLY A 138 -17.14 5.37 7.46
N GLY A 139 -16.65 4.17 7.78
CA GLY A 139 -17.32 2.93 7.46
C GLY A 139 -16.40 1.72 7.50
N THR A 140 -16.91 0.59 7.01
CA THR A 140 -16.14 -0.64 6.81
C THR A 140 -15.86 -0.85 5.34
N TYR A 141 -14.58 -1.03 5.01
CA TYR A 141 -14.11 -1.25 3.64
C TYR A 141 -13.20 -2.47 3.59
N PHE A 142 -13.39 -3.30 2.57
CA PHE A 142 -12.50 -4.41 2.28
C PHE A 142 -11.62 -4.05 1.08
N ILE A 143 -10.32 -4.31 1.19
CA ILE A 143 -9.36 -4.21 0.09
C ILE A 143 -9.00 -5.62 -0.31
N LYS A 144 -9.36 -6.01 -1.52
CA LYS A 144 -9.05 -7.31 -2.10
C LYS A 144 -7.88 -7.18 -3.06
N VAL A 145 -6.82 -7.95 -2.83
CA VAL A 145 -5.66 -8.08 -3.72
C VAL A 145 -5.69 -9.45 -4.35
N TYR A 146 -5.61 -9.52 -5.67
CA TYR A 146 -5.71 -10.80 -6.39
C TYR A 146 -4.92 -10.77 -7.69
N ASN A 147 -4.70 -11.94 -8.26
CA ASN A 147 -4.08 -12.11 -9.57
C ASN A 147 -5.16 -12.39 -10.61
N ASP A 148 -5.27 -11.57 -11.66
CA ASP A 148 -6.24 -11.76 -12.75
C ASP A 148 -5.95 -13.00 -13.59
N ASN A 149 -4.73 -13.47 -13.61
CA ASN A 149 -4.31 -14.65 -14.37
C ASN A 149 -4.49 -15.97 -13.60
N ASN A 150 -5.48 -16.15 -12.82
CA ASN A 150 -5.77 -17.33 -11.99
C ASN A 150 -5.32 -18.68 -12.63
N THR A 151 -4.08 -18.76 -13.06
CA THR A 151 -3.39 -19.98 -13.45
C THR A 151 -2.64 -20.45 -12.22
N GLY A 152 -3.39 -21.22 -11.42
CA GLY A 152 -2.82 -22.02 -10.34
C GLY A 152 -1.71 -22.93 -10.80
#